data_31e3fff2eaf48f9a7784025ef289d70d
#
_entry.id   31e3fff2eaf48f9a7784025ef289d70d
#
_cell.length_a   1.000
_cell.length_b   1.000
_cell.length_c   1.000
_cell.angle_alpha   90.00
_cell.angle_beta   90.00
_cell.angle_gamma   90.00
#
_symmetry.space_group_name_H-M   'P 1'
#
loop_
_entity.id
_entity.type
_entity.pdbx_description
1 polymer ?
#
loop_
_entity_poly.entity_id
_entity_poly.type
_entity_poly.pdbx_seq_one_letter_code
_entity_poly.pdbx_strand_id
1 'polypeptide(L)'
;MRYHSNAMSLPPSPAAPTFATVELAMEEFRRGRMVILVDDEDRENEGDLAIAAEMVTPESINFMARFGRGLICLALTEERCDALDLPPMVRENTSS
;
A
#
# COMPACT_ATOMS: atom_id res chain seq x y z
N MET A 1 -3.46 10.77 0.52
CA MET A 1 -2.54 9.76 1.06
C MET A 1 -2.50 9.84 2.57
N ARG A 2 -2.56 8.70 3.18
CA ARG A 2 -2.64 8.60 4.61
C ARG A 2 -1.70 7.48 5.05
N TYR A 3 -1.11 7.56 6.22
CA TYR A 3 -0.24 6.51 6.69
C TYR A 3 -0.65 6.05 8.08
N HIS A 4 -0.29 4.84 8.37
CA HIS A 4 -0.56 4.22 9.67
C HIS A 4 0.78 3.91 10.32
N SER A 5 0.95 4.39 11.53
CA SER A 5 2.17 4.15 12.28
C SER A 5 1.89 3.10 13.34
N ASN A 6 2.87 2.24 13.56
CA ASN A 6 2.77 1.27 14.63
C ASN A 6 3.04 1.90 15.98
N ALA A 7 3.46 3.13 16.00
CA ALA A 7 3.73 3.80 17.26
C ALA A 7 2.43 4.04 17.99
N MET A 8 2.45 3.81 19.29
CA MET A 8 1.32 4.10 20.12
C MET A 8 1.29 5.59 20.34
N SER A 9 0.50 6.27 19.59
CA SER A 9 0.36 7.70 19.75
C SER A 9 -1.04 8.00 20.22
N LEU A 10 -1.21 9.20 20.71
CA LEU A 10 -2.52 9.64 21.09
C LEU A 10 -3.41 9.66 19.87
N PRO A 11 -4.66 9.29 20.05
CA PRO A 11 -5.58 9.37 18.93
C PRO A 11 -5.67 10.80 18.43
N PRO A 12 -5.81 10.99 17.15
CA PRO A 12 -5.96 12.34 16.63
C PRO A 12 -7.24 12.94 17.15
N SER A 13 -7.29 14.24 17.17
CA SER A 13 -8.49 14.91 17.58
C SER A 13 -9.61 14.50 16.61
N PRO A 14 -10.85 14.58 17.06
CA PRO A 14 -11.97 14.15 16.21
C PRO A 14 -12.25 15.05 15.04
N ALA A 15 -11.33 15.92 14.71
CA ALA A 15 -11.47 16.75 13.54
C ALA A 15 -11.46 15.89 12.28
N ALA A 16 -11.73 16.53 11.17
CA ALA A 16 -11.73 15.85 9.88
C ALA A 16 -10.43 15.06 9.69
N PRO A 17 -10.48 13.97 8.97
CA PRO A 17 -9.26 13.18 8.73
C PRO A 17 -8.19 14.04 8.08
N THR A 18 -6.97 13.81 8.53
CA THR A 18 -5.83 14.54 8.04
C THR A 18 -5.01 13.62 7.15
N PHE A 19 -4.74 14.08 5.94
CA PHE A 19 -3.91 13.30 5.02
C PHE A 19 -2.48 13.77 5.15
N ALA A 20 -1.58 12.83 5.09
CA ALA A 20 -0.16 13.13 5.11
C ALA A 20 0.26 13.71 3.78
N THR A 21 1.33 14.48 3.81
CA THR A 21 1.90 14.96 2.57
C THR A 21 2.61 13.82 1.84
N VAL A 22 2.85 14.00 0.55
CA VAL A 22 3.58 13.00 -0.21
C VAL A 22 4.97 12.82 0.37
N GLU A 23 5.59 13.92 0.79
CA GLU A 23 6.94 13.83 1.36
C GLU A 23 6.98 12.99 2.61
N LEU A 24 5.99 13.15 3.46
CA LEU A 24 5.94 12.37 4.67
C LEU A 24 5.70 10.88 4.36
N ALA A 25 4.84 10.61 3.39
CA ALA A 25 4.59 9.24 3.00
C ALA A 25 5.85 8.59 2.43
N MET A 26 6.61 9.34 1.64
CA MET A 26 7.86 8.81 1.11
C MET A 26 8.84 8.50 2.23
N GLU A 27 8.87 9.34 3.24
CA GLU A 27 9.74 9.08 4.37
C GLU A 27 9.32 7.82 5.11
N GLU A 28 8.02 7.61 5.26
CA GLU A 28 7.53 6.39 5.89
C GLU A 28 7.89 5.16 5.06
N PHE A 29 7.80 5.26 3.75
CA PHE A 29 8.26 4.18 2.88
C PHE A 29 9.72 3.86 3.11
N ARG A 30 10.55 4.88 3.19
CA ARG A 30 11.98 4.66 3.38
C ARG A 30 12.27 3.96 4.69
N ARG A 31 11.42 4.15 5.67
CA ARG A 31 11.58 3.52 6.96
C ARG A 31 10.93 2.15 7.03
N GLY A 32 10.39 1.69 5.94
CA GLY A 32 9.75 0.37 5.90
C GLY A 32 8.39 0.34 6.55
N ARG A 33 7.76 1.47 6.67
CA ARG A 33 6.45 1.53 7.29
C ARG A 33 5.36 1.46 6.23
N MET A 34 4.23 0.96 6.66
CA MET A 34 3.09 0.80 5.78
C MET A 34 2.32 2.10 5.71
N VAL A 35 1.85 2.44 4.54
CA VAL A 35 1.02 3.62 4.35
C VAL A 35 -0.28 3.20 3.71
N ILE A 36 -1.29 4.03 3.87
CA ILE A 36 -2.56 3.81 3.21
C ILE A 36 -2.69 4.87 2.12
N LEU A 37 -2.80 4.40 0.90
CA LEU A 37 -3.00 5.26 -0.25
C LEU A 37 -4.49 5.35 -0.50
N VAL A 38 -5.00 6.57 -0.53
CA VAL A 38 -6.40 6.78 -0.85
C VAL A 38 -6.48 7.54 -2.15
N ASP A 39 -7.50 7.22 -2.90
CA ASP A 39 -7.69 7.85 -4.18
C ASP A 39 -8.23 9.25 -3.96
N ASP A 40 -9.41 9.49 -4.40
CA ASP A 40 -10.02 10.79 -4.27
C ASP A 40 -10.99 10.73 -3.10
N GLU A 41 -11.00 11.78 -2.29
CA GLU A 41 -11.85 11.77 -1.13
C GLU A 41 -13.32 11.72 -1.49
N ASP A 42 -13.66 12.00 -2.73
CA ASP A 42 -15.03 11.90 -3.16
C ASP A 42 -15.45 10.48 -3.52
N ARG A 43 -14.53 9.56 -3.42
CA ARG A 43 -14.79 8.19 -3.83
C ARG A 43 -15.35 7.39 -2.70
N GLU A 44 -15.14 6.11 -2.75
CA GLU A 44 -15.79 5.16 -1.88
C GLU A 44 -15.03 4.92 -0.59
N ASN A 45 -14.15 5.82 -0.22
CA ASN A 45 -13.36 5.65 0.99
C ASN A 45 -12.53 4.40 0.98
N GLU A 46 -12.15 3.95 -0.20
CA GLU A 46 -11.28 2.81 -0.31
C GLU A 46 -9.84 3.25 -0.28
N GLY A 47 -9.03 2.45 0.34
CA GLY A 47 -7.62 2.71 0.39
C GLY A 47 -6.85 1.44 0.18
N ASP A 48 -5.60 1.58 -0.21
CA ASP A 48 -4.72 0.46 -0.41
C ASP A 48 -3.59 0.52 0.59
N LEU A 49 -3.32 -0.60 1.23
CA LEU A 49 -2.14 -0.71 2.06
C LEU A 49 -0.93 -0.87 1.16
N ALA A 50 0.12 -0.14 1.45
CA ALA A 50 1.31 -0.18 0.62
C ALA A 50 2.55 -0.14 1.51
N ILE A 51 3.56 -0.89 1.12
CA ILE A 51 4.83 -0.91 1.82
C ILE A 51 5.91 -1.10 0.78
N ALA A 52 7.10 -0.56 1.04
CA ALA A 52 8.21 -0.75 0.13
C ALA A 52 8.55 -2.24 0.06
N ALA A 53 8.63 -2.75 -1.16
CA ALA A 53 8.80 -4.19 -1.35
C ALA A 53 10.07 -4.70 -0.69
N GLU A 54 11.12 -3.89 -0.73
CA GLU A 54 12.39 -4.33 -0.15
C GLU A 54 12.36 -4.39 1.37
N MET A 55 11.33 -3.84 1.97
CA MET A 55 11.18 -3.81 3.42
C MET A 55 10.12 -4.78 3.93
N VAL A 56 9.58 -5.57 3.05
CA VAL A 56 8.50 -6.48 3.39
C VAL A 56 8.98 -7.57 4.34
N THR A 57 8.15 -7.91 5.29
CA THR A 57 8.40 -9.01 6.22
C THR A 57 7.20 -9.93 6.22
N PRO A 58 7.36 -11.15 6.73
CA PRO A 58 6.19 -12.02 6.88
C PRO A 58 5.09 -11.37 7.70
N GLU A 59 5.47 -10.59 8.70
CA GLU A 59 4.47 -9.91 9.53
C GLU A 59 3.70 -8.88 8.75
N SER A 60 4.38 -8.11 7.89
CA SER A 60 3.66 -7.10 7.12
C SER A 60 2.74 -7.73 6.10
N ILE A 61 3.17 -8.83 5.48
CA ILE A 61 2.31 -9.54 4.54
C ILE A 61 1.10 -10.11 5.25
N ASN A 62 1.32 -10.67 6.43
CA ASN A 62 0.21 -11.20 7.21
C ASN A 62 -0.77 -10.11 7.60
N PHE A 63 -0.25 -8.93 7.94
CA PHE A 63 -1.11 -7.80 8.27
C PHE A 63 -1.97 -7.44 7.07
N MET A 64 -1.36 -7.37 5.90
CA MET A 64 -2.10 -7.03 4.69
C MET A 64 -3.20 -8.06 4.42
N ALA A 65 -2.88 -9.33 4.58
CA ALA A 65 -3.86 -10.37 4.32
C ALA A 65 -5.02 -10.32 5.30
N ARG A 66 -4.72 -10.04 6.56
CA ARG A 66 -5.75 -10.07 7.58
C ARG A 66 -6.63 -8.82 7.54
N PHE A 67 -6.03 -7.68 7.36
CA PHE A 67 -6.76 -6.43 7.53
C PHE A 67 -7.03 -5.73 6.22
N GLY A 68 -6.20 -5.94 5.21
CA GLY A 68 -6.44 -5.34 3.91
C GLY A 68 -7.55 -6.04 3.15
N ARG A 69 -7.57 -7.35 3.26
CA ARG A 69 -8.64 -8.17 2.69
C ARG A 69 -8.81 -7.98 1.20
N GLY A 70 -7.74 -7.90 0.53
CA GLY A 70 -7.80 -7.76 -0.90
C GLY A 70 -6.72 -8.56 -1.54
N LEU A 71 -6.42 -8.21 -2.75
CA LEU A 71 -5.38 -8.87 -3.50
C LEU A 71 -4.05 -8.22 -3.15
N ILE A 72 -3.08 -9.02 -2.80
CA ILE A 72 -1.75 -8.51 -2.53
C ILE A 72 -0.98 -8.56 -3.83
N CYS A 73 -0.53 -7.40 -4.27
CA CYS A 73 0.15 -7.26 -5.54
C CYS A 73 1.56 -6.75 -5.32
N LEU A 74 2.45 -7.14 -6.20
CA LEU A 74 3.82 -6.68 -6.17
C LEU A 74 4.11 -5.96 -7.48
N ALA A 75 4.48 -4.71 -7.38
CA ALA A 75 4.82 -3.93 -8.57
C ALA A 75 6.31 -4.10 -8.83
N LEU A 76 6.64 -4.55 -10.03
CA LEU A 76 8.02 -4.79 -10.44
C LEU A 76 8.28 -4.11 -11.76
N THR A 77 9.55 -3.79 -11.99
CA THR A 77 9.92 -3.29 -13.30
C THR A 77 9.83 -4.42 -14.32
N GLU A 78 9.73 -4.03 -15.58
CA GLU A 78 9.67 -5.00 -16.65
C GLU A 78 10.92 -5.86 -16.66
N GLU A 79 12.08 -5.24 -16.46
CA GLU A 79 13.32 -5.99 -16.44
C GLU A 79 13.35 -7.02 -15.34
N ARG A 80 12.81 -6.66 -14.20
CA ARG A 80 12.79 -7.59 -13.08
C ARG A 80 11.86 -8.75 -13.35
N CYS A 81 10.73 -8.46 -13.97
CA CYS A 81 9.80 -9.51 -14.34
C CYS A 81 10.45 -10.47 -15.33
N ASP A 82 11.18 -9.93 -16.31
CA ASP A 82 11.87 -10.77 -17.26
C ASP A 82 12.92 -11.64 -16.60
N ALA A 83 13.68 -11.06 -15.67
CA ALA A 83 14.71 -11.81 -14.99
C ALA A 83 14.14 -12.94 -14.14
N LEU A 84 12.95 -12.75 -13.61
CA LEU A 84 12.31 -13.77 -12.80
C LEU A 84 11.35 -14.64 -13.59
N ASP A 85 11.24 -14.40 -14.88
CA ASP A 85 10.36 -15.18 -15.76
C ASP A 85 8.92 -15.10 -15.31
N LEU A 86 8.49 -13.89 -14.95
CA LEU A 86 7.13 -13.66 -14.52
C LEU A 86 6.37 -12.94 -15.61
N PRO A 87 5.26 -13.50 -16.07
CA PRO A 87 4.45 -12.81 -17.06
C PRO A 87 3.72 -11.64 -16.44
N PRO A 88 3.29 -10.68 -17.25
CA PRO A 88 2.50 -9.58 -16.72
C PRO A 88 1.24 -10.09 -16.07
N MET A 89 0.79 -9.36 -15.08
CA MET A 89 -0.48 -9.68 -14.45
C MET A 89 -1.58 -9.12 -15.33
N VAL A 90 -1.96 -9.87 -16.30
CA VAL A 90 -2.95 -9.43 -17.26
C VAL A 90 -4.30 -9.99 -16.87
N ARG A 91 -5.26 -9.12 -16.76
CA ARG A 91 -6.60 -9.60 -16.55
C ARG A 91 -7.03 -10.33 -17.81
N GLU A 92 -7.48 -11.54 -17.62
CA GLU A 92 -7.92 -12.31 -18.75
C GLU A 92 -9.12 -11.62 -19.36
N ASN A 93 -8.95 -11.13 -20.54
CA ASN A 93 -10.00 -10.38 -21.17
C ASN A 93 -10.80 -11.28 -22.06
N THR A 94 -11.65 -12.02 -21.47
CA THR A 94 -12.44 -12.95 -22.22
C THR A 94 -13.55 -12.26 -22.97
N SER A 95 -13.75 -11.02 -22.70
CA SER A 95 -14.78 -10.29 -23.40
C SER A 95 -14.40 -10.00 -24.82
N SER A 96 -13.20 -10.24 -25.12
CA SER A 96 -12.78 -10.04 -26.49
C SER A 96 -13.58 -10.93 -27.39
#